data_3c50c1058b2e388425cc79200b46f204
#
_entry.id   3c50c1058b2e388425cc79200b46f204
#
_cell.length_a   1.000
_cell.length_b   1.000
_cell.length_c   1.000
_cell.angle_alpha   90.00
_cell.angle_beta   90.00
_cell.angle_gamma   90.00
#
_symmetry.space_group_name_H-M   'P 1'
#
loop_
_entity.id
_entity.type
_entity.pdbx_description
1 polymer ?
#
loop_
_entity_poly.entity_id
_entity_poly.type
_entity_poly.pdbx_seq_one_letter_code
_entity_poly.pdbx_strand_id
1 'polypeptide(L)'
;MTLLDKVEEMGMTADTFPIKKALFSAEPYTPAQQARFEGEWGMKTTSAYGTADLGFIGYTKEGVTGFVLTENVLLQICDPQTGELVPDGEQGEIVATTFNKSYPLIRFGTGDLGAISPELIDGKYQHLLGLFGRSGGAIKVRGMFLHPNQLNAAKMAFPQIETLQAIITRPENKDVVTIKLQLKDGAEAGQLAEQLKALAQNAARLRIDEVIFVDEIDSKARTIVDERDWD
;
A
#
# COMPACT_ATOMS: atom_id res chain seq x y z
N MET A 1 7.77 -9.44 -10.21
CA MET A 1 8.36 -9.34 -11.56
C MET A 1 9.86 -9.60 -11.51
N THR A 2 10.63 -8.89 -10.73
CA THR A 2 12.10 -9.01 -10.65
C THR A 2 12.65 -10.46 -10.55
N LEU A 3 11.92 -11.37 -9.90
CA LEU A 3 12.34 -12.77 -9.82
C LEU A 3 12.28 -13.46 -11.20
N LEU A 4 11.15 -13.33 -11.90
CA LEU A 4 10.98 -13.96 -13.22
C LEU A 4 11.93 -13.35 -14.24
N ASP A 5 12.12 -12.04 -14.24
CA ASP A 5 13.07 -11.37 -15.13
C ASP A 5 14.48 -11.94 -14.93
N LYS A 6 14.88 -12.16 -13.66
CA LYS A 6 16.19 -12.74 -13.36
C LYS A 6 16.32 -14.20 -13.78
N VAL A 7 15.26 -14.96 -13.63
CA VAL A 7 15.19 -16.37 -14.04
C VAL A 7 15.30 -16.50 -15.58
N GLU A 8 14.64 -15.61 -16.31
CA GLU A 8 14.74 -15.50 -17.77
C GLU A 8 16.15 -15.13 -18.23
N GLU A 9 16.78 -14.15 -17.59
CA GLU A 9 18.19 -13.79 -17.84
C GLU A 9 19.14 -14.97 -17.61
N MET A 10 18.82 -15.88 -16.70
CA MET A 10 19.58 -17.11 -16.45
C MET A 10 19.30 -18.22 -17.49
N GLY A 11 18.43 -17.97 -18.47
CA GLY A 11 18.06 -18.92 -19.51
C GLY A 11 17.14 -20.04 -19.02
N MET A 12 16.48 -19.88 -17.89
CA MET A 12 15.48 -20.84 -17.40
C MET A 12 14.14 -20.61 -18.11
N THR A 13 13.38 -21.67 -18.23
CA THR A 13 12.01 -21.69 -18.77
C THR A 13 11.02 -22.20 -17.73
N ALA A 14 9.73 -22.07 -17.98
CA ALA A 14 8.68 -22.59 -17.12
C ALA A 14 8.87 -24.07 -16.76
N ASP A 15 9.37 -24.89 -17.70
CA ASP A 15 9.61 -26.31 -17.47
C ASP A 15 10.79 -26.57 -16.54
N THR A 16 11.86 -25.76 -16.65
CA THR A 16 13.11 -25.93 -15.88
C THR A 16 13.06 -25.21 -14.54
N PHE A 17 12.17 -24.22 -14.37
CA PHE A 17 12.04 -23.49 -13.11
C PHE A 17 11.38 -24.34 -12.03
N PRO A 18 12.06 -24.56 -10.87
CA PRO A 18 11.61 -25.53 -9.88
C PRO A 18 10.42 -25.06 -9.04
N ILE A 19 10.19 -23.75 -8.95
CA ILE A 19 9.10 -23.20 -8.12
C ILE A 19 7.78 -23.31 -8.90
N LYS A 20 6.83 -24.06 -8.34
CA LYS A 20 5.50 -24.28 -8.95
C LYS A 20 4.36 -23.63 -8.18
N LYS A 21 4.63 -23.04 -7.01
CA LYS A 21 3.62 -22.35 -6.17
C LYS A 21 4.22 -21.09 -5.60
N ALA A 22 3.42 -20.02 -5.55
CA ALA A 22 3.81 -18.78 -4.91
C ALA A 22 2.67 -18.17 -4.08
N LEU A 23 3.03 -17.53 -2.97
CA LEU A 23 2.15 -16.71 -2.17
C LEU A 23 2.68 -15.28 -2.18
N PHE A 24 1.83 -14.35 -2.57
CA PHE A 24 2.14 -12.92 -2.60
C PHE A 24 1.45 -12.22 -1.43
N SER A 25 2.13 -11.27 -0.81
CA SER A 25 1.56 -10.46 0.26
C SER A 25 2.27 -9.12 0.35
N ALA A 26 1.61 -8.17 1.01
CA ALA A 26 2.14 -6.84 1.33
C ALA A 26 2.29 -5.87 0.14
N GLU A 27 2.10 -6.31 -1.08
CA GLU A 27 2.06 -5.49 -2.30
C GLU A 27 0.85 -5.89 -3.16
N PRO A 28 0.40 -5.01 -4.06
CA PRO A 28 -0.63 -5.39 -5.03
C PRO A 28 -0.19 -6.59 -5.86
N TYR A 29 -1.11 -7.51 -6.13
CA TYR A 29 -0.93 -8.62 -7.04
C TYR A 29 -1.93 -8.45 -8.17
N THR A 30 -1.47 -7.90 -9.30
CA THR A 30 -2.31 -7.47 -10.40
C THR A 30 -2.71 -8.64 -11.30
N PRO A 31 -3.79 -8.48 -12.12
CA PRO A 31 -4.15 -9.47 -13.13
C PRO A 31 -3.03 -9.75 -14.15
N ALA A 32 -2.24 -8.73 -14.52
CA ALA A 32 -1.12 -8.90 -15.43
C ALA A 32 -0.01 -9.76 -14.80
N GLN A 33 0.33 -9.48 -13.53
CA GLN A 33 1.26 -10.32 -12.79
C GLN A 33 0.76 -11.75 -12.65
N GLN A 34 -0.54 -11.93 -12.35
CA GLN A 34 -1.14 -13.26 -12.28
C GLN A 34 -1.04 -14.00 -13.61
N ALA A 35 -1.38 -13.34 -14.72
CA ALA A 35 -1.28 -13.92 -16.05
C ALA A 35 0.15 -14.39 -16.38
N ARG A 36 1.17 -13.60 -16.00
CA ARG A 36 2.57 -13.98 -16.20
C ARG A 36 2.95 -15.19 -15.34
N PHE A 37 2.69 -15.17 -14.03
CA PHE A 37 3.05 -16.29 -13.14
C PHE A 37 2.28 -17.58 -13.47
N GLU A 38 0.99 -17.49 -13.71
CA GLU A 38 0.12 -18.65 -13.91
C GLU A 38 0.08 -19.08 -15.38
N GLY A 39 -0.10 -18.12 -16.31
CA GLY A 39 -0.24 -18.41 -17.73
C GLY A 39 1.08 -18.73 -18.41
N GLU A 40 2.12 -17.93 -18.21
CA GLU A 40 3.41 -18.14 -18.89
C GLU A 40 4.30 -19.12 -18.13
N TRP A 41 4.33 -19.06 -16.79
CA TRP A 41 5.22 -19.87 -15.95
C TRP A 41 4.57 -21.10 -15.34
N GLY A 42 3.27 -21.32 -15.56
CA GLY A 42 2.53 -22.49 -15.09
C GLY A 42 2.52 -22.67 -13.58
N MET A 43 2.69 -21.58 -12.83
CA MET A 43 2.68 -21.60 -11.37
C MET A 43 1.26 -21.56 -10.84
N LYS A 44 1.03 -22.09 -9.63
CA LYS A 44 -0.19 -21.84 -8.87
C LYS A 44 0.08 -20.72 -7.88
N THR A 45 -0.70 -19.66 -7.94
CA THR A 45 -0.48 -18.49 -7.09
C THR A 45 -1.66 -18.22 -6.16
N THR A 46 -1.39 -17.55 -5.05
CA THR A 46 -2.39 -16.98 -4.16
C THR A 46 -1.86 -15.67 -3.58
N SER A 47 -2.74 -14.73 -3.31
CA SER A 47 -2.40 -13.53 -2.58
C SER A 47 -2.98 -13.58 -1.18
N ALA A 48 -2.28 -12.97 -0.22
CA ALA A 48 -2.67 -12.92 1.17
C ALA A 48 -2.76 -11.48 1.67
N TYR A 49 -3.80 -11.21 2.44
CA TYR A 49 -3.94 -9.99 3.19
C TYR A 49 -3.65 -10.24 4.67
N GLY A 50 -2.86 -9.37 5.25
CA GLY A 50 -2.52 -9.41 6.66
C GLY A 50 -1.74 -8.18 7.10
N THR A 51 -1.67 -7.97 8.40
CA THR A 51 -0.86 -6.91 9.01
C THR A 51 0.08 -7.50 10.07
N ALA A 52 1.11 -6.74 10.46
CA ALA A 52 2.04 -7.19 11.50
C ALA A 52 1.33 -7.45 12.84
N ASP A 53 0.30 -6.67 13.16
CA ASP A 53 -0.42 -6.76 14.43
C ASP A 53 -1.47 -7.88 14.44
N LEU A 54 -2.21 -8.04 13.33
CA LEU A 54 -3.32 -8.98 13.23
C LEU A 54 -2.90 -10.35 12.69
N GLY A 55 -1.73 -10.42 12.05
CA GLY A 55 -1.29 -11.60 11.33
C GLY A 55 -2.07 -11.81 10.03
N PHE A 56 -2.36 -13.04 9.70
CA PHE A 56 -3.01 -13.46 8.48
C PHE A 56 -4.54 -13.29 8.58
N ILE A 57 -5.11 -12.46 7.72
CA ILE A 57 -6.53 -12.09 7.74
C ILE A 57 -7.33 -12.82 6.66
N GLY A 58 -6.79 -12.90 5.45
CA GLY A 58 -7.49 -13.51 4.33
C GLY A 58 -6.58 -13.86 3.16
N TYR A 59 -7.12 -14.60 2.21
CA TYR A 59 -6.39 -15.09 1.03
C TYR A 59 -7.28 -15.16 -0.20
N THR A 60 -6.69 -15.03 -1.38
CA THR A 60 -7.42 -15.22 -2.64
C THR A 60 -7.66 -16.71 -2.87
N LYS A 61 -8.87 -17.04 -3.35
CA LYS A 61 -9.30 -18.40 -3.72
C LYS A 61 -9.79 -18.38 -5.15
N GLU A 62 -9.47 -19.42 -5.91
CA GLU A 62 -9.94 -19.59 -7.29
C GLU A 62 -11.47 -19.49 -7.36
N GLY A 63 -11.98 -18.70 -8.30
CA GLY A 63 -13.41 -18.45 -8.49
C GLY A 63 -14.03 -17.47 -7.48
N VAL A 64 -13.24 -16.87 -6.59
CA VAL A 64 -13.73 -15.89 -5.60
C VAL A 64 -13.04 -14.55 -5.83
N THR A 65 -13.83 -13.49 -6.00
CA THR A 65 -13.31 -12.13 -6.05
C THR A 65 -12.88 -11.67 -4.65
N GLY A 66 -11.66 -11.13 -4.54
CA GLY A 66 -11.15 -10.60 -3.27
C GLY A 66 -10.55 -11.68 -2.36
N PHE A 67 -10.74 -11.54 -1.05
CA PHE A 67 -10.07 -12.37 -0.04
C PHE A 67 -11.09 -13.11 0.83
N VAL A 68 -11.01 -14.43 0.84
CA VAL A 68 -11.73 -15.27 1.82
C VAL A 68 -11.12 -15.03 3.19
N LEU A 69 -11.95 -14.73 4.17
CA LEU A 69 -11.49 -14.41 5.53
C LEU A 69 -11.16 -15.67 6.33
N THR A 70 -10.16 -15.56 7.20
CA THR A 70 -9.82 -16.61 8.15
C THR A 70 -10.79 -16.61 9.35
N GLU A 71 -10.93 -17.75 10.02
CA GLU A 71 -11.82 -17.88 11.19
C GLU A 71 -11.26 -17.25 12.48
N ASN A 72 -10.00 -16.78 12.45
CA ASN A 72 -9.30 -16.25 13.63
C ASN A 72 -9.50 -14.75 13.86
N VAL A 73 -10.24 -14.09 12.98
CA VAL A 73 -10.48 -12.65 13.02
C VAL A 73 -11.92 -12.33 12.68
N LEU A 74 -12.52 -11.43 13.45
CA LEU A 74 -13.80 -10.79 13.10
C LEU A 74 -13.46 -9.49 12.37
N LEU A 75 -13.93 -9.35 11.14
CA LEU A 75 -13.78 -8.14 10.34
C LEU A 75 -15.08 -7.33 10.32
N GLN A 76 -14.91 -6.02 10.39
CA GLN A 76 -15.96 -5.02 10.26
C GLN A 76 -15.48 -3.95 9.30
N ILE A 77 -16.38 -3.35 8.55
CA ILE A 77 -16.10 -2.17 7.75
C ILE A 77 -16.75 -0.98 8.42
N CYS A 78 -15.96 0.06 8.70
CA CYS A 78 -16.40 1.22 9.44
C CYS A 78 -16.11 2.50 8.68
N ASP A 79 -16.95 3.50 8.88
CA ASP A 79 -16.65 4.86 8.46
C ASP A 79 -15.38 5.34 9.20
N PRO A 80 -14.33 5.79 8.48
CA PRO A 80 -13.06 6.16 9.10
C PRO A 80 -13.11 7.42 9.97
N GLN A 81 -14.19 8.22 9.91
CA GLN A 81 -14.36 9.42 10.70
C GLN A 81 -15.17 9.18 11.97
N THR A 82 -16.24 8.38 11.86
CA THR A 82 -17.17 8.13 12.97
C THR A 82 -16.89 6.82 13.70
N GLY A 83 -16.25 5.86 13.03
CA GLY A 83 -16.05 4.50 13.53
C GLY A 83 -17.34 3.65 13.53
N GLU A 84 -18.43 4.14 12.96
CA GLU A 84 -19.68 3.41 12.83
C GLU A 84 -19.59 2.37 11.70
N LEU A 85 -20.36 1.30 11.82
CA LEU A 85 -20.44 0.28 10.77
C LEU A 85 -21.09 0.84 9.52
N VAL A 86 -20.50 0.52 8.36
CA VAL A 86 -21.15 0.75 7.07
C VAL A 86 -21.86 -0.53 6.59
N PRO A 87 -22.88 -0.41 5.72
CA PRO A 87 -23.55 -1.56 5.12
C PRO A 87 -22.58 -2.45 4.32
N ASP A 88 -22.87 -3.75 4.26
CA ASP A 88 -22.13 -4.70 3.42
C ASP A 88 -22.15 -4.25 1.95
N GLY A 89 -21.02 -4.34 1.29
CA GLY A 89 -20.78 -3.85 -0.07
C GLY A 89 -20.32 -2.41 -0.13
N GLU A 90 -20.48 -1.61 0.92
CA GLU A 90 -19.97 -0.25 0.97
C GLU A 90 -18.51 -0.19 1.44
N GLN A 91 -17.80 0.80 0.94
CA GLN A 91 -16.39 1.03 1.27
C GLN A 91 -16.24 1.74 2.62
N GLY A 92 -15.32 1.26 3.44
CA GLY A 92 -14.90 1.91 4.68
C GLY A 92 -13.55 1.39 5.14
N GLU A 93 -13.14 1.78 6.34
CA GLU A 93 -11.94 1.27 6.97
C GLU A 93 -12.15 -0.16 7.46
N ILE A 94 -11.18 -1.01 7.19
CA ILE A 94 -11.14 -2.38 7.70
C ILE A 94 -10.76 -2.32 9.18
N VAL A 95 -11.69 -2.74 10.02
CA VAL A 95 -11.53 -2.83 11.47
C VAL A 95 -11.60 -4.29 11.89
N ALA A 96 -10.64 -4.74 12.68
CA ALA A 96 -10.50 -6.14 13.03
C ALA A 96 -10.46 -6.39 14.52
N THR A 97 -11.05 -7.51 14.93
CA THR A 97 -10.97 -8.03 16.29
C THR A 97 -10.33 -9.42 16.24
N THR A 98 -9.26 -9.64 16.99
CA THR A 98 -8.60 -10.94 17.09
C THR A 98 -9.09 -11.73 18.30
N PHE A 99 -9.13 -13.06 18.17
CA PHE A 99 -9.42 -13.97 19.27
C PHE A 99 -8.16 -14.46 19.99
N ASN A 100 -7.03 -13.77 19.79
CA ASN A 100 -5.76 -14.11 20.45
C ASN A 100 -5.79 -13.66 21.91
N LYS A 101 -5.64 -14.61 22.84
CA LYS A 101 -5.68 -14.33 24.28
C LYS A 101 -4.44 -13.60 24.79
N SER A 102 -3.30 -13.76 24.12
CA SER A 102 -2.04 -13.14 24.55
C SER A 102 -1.85 -11.73 24.04
N TYR A 103 -2.47 -11.40 22.90
CA TYR A 103 -2.44 -10.07 22.28
C TYR A 103 -3.82 -9.77 21.70
N PRO A 104 -4.81 -9.47 22.55
CA PRO A 104 -6.15 -9.18 22.09
C PRO A 104 -6.22 -7.78 21.47
N LEU A 105 -6.63 -7.72 20.22
CA LEU A 105 -6.97 -6.48 19.54
C LEU A 105 -8.49 -6.45 19.33
N ILE A 106 -9.13 -5.44 19.89
CA ILE A 106 -10.59 -5.27 19.80
C ILE A 106 -10.87 -4.02 18.99
N ARG A 107 -11.59 -4.18 17.86
CA ARG A 107 -11.91 -3.10 16.92
C ARG A 107 -10.67 -2.29 16.51
N PHE A 108 -9.62 -2.99 16.15
CA PHE A 108 -8.37 -2.38 15.70
C PHE A 108 -8.53 -1.87 14.26
N GLY A 109 -8.40 -0.57 14.06
CA GLY A 109 -8.39 0.05 12.73
C GLY A 109 -7.08 -0.27 12.00
N THR A 110 -7.19 -0.92 10.86
CA THR A 110 -5.99 -1.30 10.07
C THR A 110 -5.40 -0.13 9.30
N GLY A 111 -6.18 0.92 9.10
CA GLY A 111 -5.88 2.02 8.18
C GLY A 111 -6.04 1.62 6.71
N ASP A 112 -6.45 0.41 6.38
CA ASP A 112 -6.75 -0.03 5.02
C ASP A 112 -8.24 0.16 4.73
N LEU A 113 -8.57 0.52 3.48
CA LEU A 113 -9.93 0.61 2.99
C LEU A 113 -10.32 -0.67 2.27
N GLY A 114 -11.55 -1.12 2.49
CA GLY A 114 -12.11 -2.29 1.84
C GLY A 114 -13.63 -2.32 1.93
N ALA A 115 -14.25 -3.41 1.47
CA ALA A 115 -15.67 -3.68 1.64
C ALA A 115 -15.88 -5.19 1.84
N ILE A 116 -16.80 -5.57 2.73
CA ILE A 116 -17.23 -6.97 2.88
C ILE A 116 -18.34 -7.26 1.88
N SER A 117 -18.30 -8.41 1.23
CA SER A 117 -19.38 -8.86 0.35
C SER A 117 -20.64 -9.16 1.15
N PRO A 118 -21.82 -8.77 0.66
CA PRO A 118 -23.09 -9.21 1.23
C PRO A 118 -23.36 -10.72 1.01
N GLU A 119 -22.62 -11.33 0.08
CA GLU A 119 -22.73 -12.75 -0.24
C GLU A 119 -21.71 -13.58 0.52
N LEU A 120 -22.14 -14.74 1.02
CA LEU A 120 -21.26 -15.71 1.67
C LEU A 120 -20.75 -16.73 0.67
N ILE A 121 -19.46 -17.05 0.74
CA ILE A 121 -18.87 -18.15 -0.01
C ILE A 121 -19.31 -19.46 0.66
N ASP A 122 -19.84 -20.38 -0.15
CA ASP A 122 -20.37 -21.69 0.30
C ASP A 122 -21.41 -21.54 1.42
N GLY A 123 -22.12 -20.38 1.49
CA GLY A 123 -23.10 -20.05 2.52
C GLY A 123 -22.53 -19.91 3.93
N LYS A 124 -21.22 -19.84 4.08
CA LYS A 124 -20.53 -19.87 5.38
C LYS A 124 -19.47 -18.77 5.56
N TYR A 125 -18.64 -18.54 4.55
CA TYR A 125 -17.46 -17.70 4.73
C TYR A 125 -17.69 -16.29 4.21
N GLN A 126 -17.45 -15.30 5.05
CA GLN A 126 -17.35 -13.91 4.61
C GLN A 126 -16.12 -13.72 3.73
N HIS A 127 -16.18 -12.78 2.80
CA HIS A 127 -15.04 -12.37 2.01
C HIS A 127 -14.99 -10.86 1.83
N LEU A 128 -13.76 -10.37 1.79
CA LEU A 128 -13.44 -8.97 1.51
C LEU A 128 -13.38 -8.81 -0.01
N LEU A 129 -14.13 -7.86 -0.57
CA LEU A 129 -14.18 -7.62 -2.02
C LEU A 129 -12.84 -7.16 -2.60
N GLY A 130 -12.00 -6.52 -1.79
CA GLY A 130 -10.68 -6.05 -2.16
C GLY A 130 -10.10 -5.05 -1.17
N LEU A 131 -8.88 -4.62 -1.46
CA LEU A 131 -8.21 -3.52 -0.77
C LEU A 131 -8.22 -2.30 -1.69
N PHE A 132 -8.81 -1.20 -1.23
CA PHE A 132 -9.08 -0.01 -2.04
C PHE A 132 -8.13 1.17 -1.73
N GLY A 133 -7.12 0.92 -0.87
CA GLY A 133 -6.14 1.91 -0.45
C GLY A 133 -6.06 2.09 1.05
N ARG A 134 -5.65 3.29 1.49
CA ARG A 134 -5.48 3.64 2.92
C ARG A 134 -6.44 4.74 3.33
N SER A 135 -7.03 4.62 4.51
CA SER A 135 -7.98 5.58 5.07
C SER A 135 -7.36 6.97 5.31
N GLY A 136 -6.09 7.04 5.64
CA GLY A 136 -5.36 8.30 5.87
C GLY A 136 -4.62 8.85 4.65
N GLY A 137 -4.84 8.32 3.43
CA GLY A 137 -4.07 8.70 2.24
C GLY A 137 -2.59 8.30 2.31
N ALA A 138 -2.22 7.43 3.25
CA ALA A 138 -0.86 6.91 3.35
C ALA A 138 -0.57 5.94 2.20
N ILE A 139 0.65 6.03 1.67
CA ILE A 139 1.12 5.15 0.60
C ILE A 139 2.30 4.33 1.12
N LYS A 140 2.26 3.02 0.88
CA LYS A 140 3.38 2.13 1.22
C LYS A 140 4.49 2.27 0.18
N VAL A 141 5.70 2.60 0.63
CA VAL A 141 6.87 2.79 -0.22
C VAL A 141 8.03 2.02 0.41
N ARG A 142 8.65 1.08 -0.32
CA ARG A 142 9.79 0.27 0.18
C ARG A 142 9.53 -0.36 1.56
N GLY A 143 8.31 -0.84 1.78
CA GLY A 143 7.91 -1.46 3.05
C GLY A 143 7.54 -0.48 4.17
N MET A 144 7.75 0.82 4.00
CA MET A 144 7.39 1.88 4.95
C MET A 144 6.13 2.63 4.49
N PHE A 145 5.37 3.19 5.43
CA PHE A 145 4.24 4.03 5.10
C PHE A 145 4.65 5.50 5.10
N LEU A 146 4.38 6.19 3.99
CA LEU A 146 4.45 7.63 3.87
C LEU A 146 3.06 8.21 4.12
N HIS A 147 2.89 8.94 5.20
CA HIS A 147 1.64 9.60 5.59
C HIS A 147 1.66 11.09 5.23
N PRO A 148 0.53 11.67 4.79
CA PRO A 148 0.43 13.12 4.56
C PRO A 148 0.86 13.96 5.78
N ASN A 149 0.57 13.47 6.99
CA ASN A 149 0.97 14.17 8.22
C ASN A 149 2.49 14.27 8.40
N GLN A 150 3.28 13.33 7.89
CA GLN A 150 4.74 13.41 7.93
C GLN A 150 5.25 14.52 7.01
N LEU A 151 4.63 14.70 5.85
CA LEU A 151 4.93 15.78 4.93
C LEU A 151 4.52 17.14 5.51
N ASN A 152 3.35 17.21 6.16
CA ASN A 152 2.92 18.42 6.87
C ASN A 152 3.89 18.78 8.00
N ALA A 153 4.38 17.82 8.77
CA ALA A 153 5.39 18.05 9.79
C ALA A 153 6.70 18.59 9.20
N ALA A 154 7.11 18.08 8.04
CA ALA A 154 8.28 18.60 7.31
C ALA A 154 8.05 20.06 6.87
N LYS A 155 6.87 20.40 6.33
CA LYS A 155 6.51 21.78 6.01
C LYS A 155 6.60 22.71 7.23
N MET A 156 6.15 22.25 8.39
CA MET A 156 6.23 23.04 9.64
C MET A 156 7.67 23.24 10.11
N ALA A 157 8.56 22.27 9.88
CA ALA A 157 9.98 22.35 10.23
C ALA A 157 10.77 23.33 9.34
N PHE A 158 10.28 23.61 8.13
CA PHE A 158 10.93 24.49 7.15
C PHE A 158 9.97 25.60 6.71
N PRO A 159 9.95 26.74 7.44
CA PRO A 159 9.00 27.84 7.21
C PRO A 159 9.07 28.49 5.82
N GLN A 160 10.17 28.29 5.07
CA GLN A 160 10.34 28.76 3.69
C GLN A 160 9.53 27.93 2.67
N ILE A 161 9.02 26.74 3.04
CA ILE A 161 8.17 25.94 2.16
C ILE A 161 6.75 26.51 2.16
N GLU A 162 6.22 26.82 0.98
CA GLU A 162 4.81 27.16 0.79
C GLU A 162 3.96 25.89 0.66
N THR A 163 4.36 25.02 -0.23
CA THR A 163 3.64 23.73 -0.46
C THR A 163 4.64 22.64 -0.82
N LEU A 164 4.30 21.41 -0.47
CA LEU A 164 5.06 20.24 -0.89
C LEU A 164 4.13 19.10 -1.30
N GLN A 165 4.59 18.27 -2.24
CA GLN A 165 3.90 17.11 -2.73
C GLN A 165 4.89 15.97 -2.93
N ALA A 166 4.55 14.78 -2.45
CA ALA A 166 5.31 13.57 -2.74
C ALA A 166 4.71 12.86 -3.97
N ILE A 167 5.56 12.46 -4.89
CA ILE A 167 5.21 11.63 -6.03
C ILE A 167 5.97 10.33 -5.93
N ILE A 168 5.24 9.23 -6.01
CA ILE A 168 5.80 7.89 -5.95
C ILE A 168 5.67 7.27 -7.34
N THR A 169 6.81 6.89 -7.91
CA THR A 169 6.89 6.18 -9.19
C THR A 169 7.61 4.84 -9.01
N ARG A 170 7.58 3.98 -10.04
CA ARG A 170 8.22 2.65 -9.96
C ARG A 170 8.97 2.26 -11.24
N PRO A 171 9.94 3.06 -11.71
CA PRO A 171 10.74 2.67 -12.85
C PRO A 171 11.55 1.41 -12.53
N GLU A 172 11.66 0.50 -13.50
CA GLU A 172 12.44 -0.74 -13.35
C GLU A 172 12.10 -1.54 -12.07
N ASN A 173 10.83 -1.58 -11.70
CA ASN A 173 10.31 -2.25 -10.50
C ASN A 173 10.91 -1.75 -9.17
N LYS A 174 11.43 -0.52 -9.12
CA LYS A 174 11.97 0.10 -7.91
C LYS A 174 11.19 1.35 -7.55
N ASP A 175 10.69 1.42 -6.32
CA ASP A 175 10.00 2.61 -5.84
C ASP A 175 10.96 3.80 -5.81
N VAL A 176 10.54 4.92 -6.38
CA VAL A 176 11.22 6.22 -6.38
C VAL A 176 10.33 7.24 -5.70
N VAL A 177 10.88 7.98 -4.75
CA VAL A 177 10.20 9.04 -4.02
C VAL A 177 10.75 10.38 -4.47
N THR A 178 9.95 11.15 -5.18
CA THR A 178 10.25 12.52 -5.57
C THR A 178 9.41 13.49 -4.75
N ILE A 179 10.04 14.49 -4.13
CA ILE A 179 9.35 15.59 -3.46
C ILE A 179 9.39 16.83 -4.34
N LYS A 180 8.23 17.31 -4.74
CA LYS A 180 8.06 18.64 -5.33
C LYS A 180 7.94 19.66 -4.21
N LEU A 181 8.71 20.73 -4.29
CA LEU A 181 8.71 21.84 -3.33
C LEU A 181 8.37 23.14 -4.04
N GLN A 182 7.37 23.82 -3.55
CA GLN A 182 7.11 25.23 -3.85
C GLN A 182 7.60 26.07 -2.67
N LEU A 183 8.44 27.03 -2.93
CA LEU A 183 8.93 27.98 -1.92
C LEU A 183 8.03 29.21 -1.84
N LYS A 184 8.02 29.85 -0.69
CA LYS A 184 7.40 31.16 -0.53
C LYS A 184 8.16 32.21 -1.35
N ASP A 185 7.46 33.25 -1.75
CA ASP A 185 8.05 34.35 -2.52
C ASP A 185 9.29 34.92 -1.79
N GLY A 186 10.39 35.04 -2.54
CA GLY A 186 11.67 35.55 -2.05
C GLY A 186 12.46 34.58 -1.16
N ALA A 187 11.99 33.35 -0.97
CA ALA A 187 12.73 32.35 -0.21
C ALA A 187 13.79 31.66 -1.08
N GLU A 188 14.95 31.37 -0.49
CA GLU A 188 16.05 30.68 -1.18
C GLU A 188 16.05 29.19 -0.86
N ALA A 189 16.33 28.37 -1.88
CA ALA A 189 16.42 26.92 -1.75
C ALA A 189 17.58 26.48 -0.84
N GLY A 190 18.73 27.14 -0.93
CA GLY A 190 19.92 26.85 -0.12
C GLY A 190 20.20 25.35 0.02
N GLN A 191 20.31 24.85 1.25
CA GLN A 191 20.53 23.44 1.56
C GLN A 191 19.23 22.70 1.90
N LEU A 192 18.06 23.28 1.61
CA LEU A 192 16.75 22.76 2.02
C LEU A 192 16.51 21.31 1.54
N ALA A 193 16.90 20.99 0.31
CA ALA A 193 16.73 19.65 -0.23
C ALA A 193 17.46 18.58 0.61
N GLU A 194 18.70 18.85 0.98
CA GLU A 194 19.49 17.90 1.79
C GLU A 194 18.99 17.82 3.23
N GLN A 195 18.57 18.95 3.80
CA GLN A 195 17.98 18.99 5.14
C GLN A 195 16.64 18.22 5.18
N LEU A 196 15.82 18.34 4.14
CA LEU A 196 14.56 17.61 4.04
C LEU A 196 14.79 16.09 3.90
N LYS A 197 15.77 15.68 3.06
CA LYS A 197 16.17 14.28 2.93
C LYS A 197 16.66 13.71 4.27
N ALA A 198 17.49 14.45 4.99
CA ALA A 198 18.00 14.05 6.29
C ALA A 198 16.85 13.91 7.32
N LEU A 199 15.91 14.86 7.35
CA LEU A 199 14.76 14.81 8.23
C LEU A 199 13.90 13.58 7.95
N ALA A 200 13.56 13.32 6.69
CA ALA A 200 12.76 12.16 6.28
C ALA A 200 13.44 10.84 6.64
N GLN A 201 14.75 10.73 6.41
CA GLN A 201 15.53 9.55 6.75
C GLN A 201 15.56 9.31 8.27
N ASN A 202 15.72 10.35 9.07
CA ASN A 202 15.82 10.23 10.52
C ASN A 202 14.46 9.98 11.20
N ALA A 203 13.42 10.70 10.74
CA ALA A 203 12.10 10.66 11.39
C ALA A 203 11.23 9.49 10.90
N ALA A 204 11.30 9.16 9.62
CA ALA A 204 10.42 8.16 9.00
C ALA A 204 11.17 6.96 8.41
N ARG A 205 12.50 6.92 8.49
CA ARG A 205 13.38 5.95 7.79
C ARG A 205 13.09 5.89 6.28
N LEU A 206 12.51 6.94 5.74
CA LEU A 206 12.15 7.06 4.35
C LEU A 206 13.27 7.78 3.58
N ARG A 207 13.82 7.10 2.60
CA ARG A 207 14.76 7.72 1.67
C ARG A 207 13.98 8.49 0.60
N ILE A 208 14.23 9.80 0.50
CA ILE A 208 13.81 10.63 -0.63
C ILE A 208 14.91 10.53 -1.69
N ASP A 209 14.53 10.15 -2.92
CA ASP A 209 15.49 10.00 -4.02
C ASP A 209 15.76 11.35 -4.67
N GLU A 210 14.72 12.16 -4.87
CA GLU A 210 14.82 13.43 -5.57
C GLU A 210 13.99 14.50 -4.88
N VAL A 211 14.48 15.74 -4.96
CA VAL A 211 13.76 16.96 -4.55
C VAL A 211 13.79 17.93 -5.72
N ILE A 212 12.62 18.33 -6.20
CA ILE A 212 12.43 19.24 -7.33
C ILE A 212 11.76 20.51 -6.83
N PHE A 213 12.37 21.66 -7.13
CA PHE A 213 11.74 22.95 -6.88
C PHE A 213 10.84 23.32 -8.07
N VAL A 214 9.63 23.73 -7.77
CA VAL A 214 8.62 24.11 -8.78
C VAL A 214 8.04 25.47 -8.43
N ASP A 215 7.57 26.18 -9.44
CA ASP A 215 6.99 27.52 -9.26
C ASP A 215 5.63 27.46 -8.58
N GLU A 216 4.83 26.43 -8.87
CA GLU A 216 3.47 26.26 -8.32
C GLU A 216 3.12 24.80 -8.13
N ILE A 217 2.39 24.51 -7.04
CA ILE A 217 1.70 23.25 -6.79
C ILE A 217 0.21 23.58 -6.58
N ASP A 218 -0.69 22.95 -7.32
CA ASP A 218 -2.12 23.14 -7.14
C ASP A 218 -2.52 22.89 -5.68
N SER A 219 -3.12 23.90 -5.05
CA SER A 219 -3.54 23.84 -3.63
C SER A 219 -4.58 22.74 -3.34
N LYS A 220 -5.27 22.24 -4.38
CA LYS A 220 -6.21 21.11 -4.29
C LYS A 220 -5.58 19.77 -4.62
N ALA A 221 -4.31 19.76 -5.05
CA ALA A 221 -3.61 18.52 -5.35
C ALA A 221 -3.45 17.66 -4.08
N ARG A 222 -3.47 16.34 -4.26
CA ARG A 222 -3.17 15.41 -3.16
C ARG A 222 -1.73 15.62 -2.69
N THR A 223 -1.53 15.61 -1.38
CA THR A 223 -0.19 15.73 -0.78
C THR A 223 0.73 14.57 -1.17
N ILE A 224 0.17 13.40 -1.41
CA ILE A 224 0.89 12.23 -1.91
C ILE A 224 0.15 11.73 -3.15
N VAL A 225 0.90 11.52 -4.24
CA VAL A 225 0.40 10.96 -5.51
C VAL A 225 1.15 9.67 -5.79
N ASP A 226 0.41 8.60 -5.98
CA ASP A 226 0.94 7.30 -6.40
C ASP A 226 0.78 7.16 -7.91
N GLU A 227 1.89 7.26 -8.62
CA GLU A 227 1.97 7.12 -10.08
C GLU A 227 2.65 5.81 -10.47
N ARG A 228 2.69 4.84 -9.55
CA ARG A 228 3.29 3.55 -9.85
C ARG A 228 2.43 2.77 -10.81
N ASP A 229 3.08 2.29 -11.84
CA ASP A 229 2.55 1.24 -12.69
C ASP A 229 2.89 -0.12 -12.06
N TRP A 230 1.88 -0.96 -11.90
CA TRP A 230 2.00 -2.28 -11.29
C TRP A 230 1.88 -3.41 -12.33
N ASP A 231 1.61 -3.04 -13.59
CA ASP A 231 1.43 -3.98 -14.70
C ASP A 231 2.73 -4.32 -15.44
#